data_570a1c0ac0de0eac996ecb07335fb0d6
#
_entry.id   570a1c0ac0de0eac996ecb07335fb0d6
#
_cell.length_a   1.000
_cell.length_b   1.000
_cell.length_c   1.000
_cell.angle_alpha   90.00
_cell.angle_beta   90.00
_cell.angle_gamma   90.00
#
_symmetry.space_group_name_H-M   'P 1'
#
loop_
_entity.id
_entity.type
_entity.pdbx_description
1 polymer ?
#
loop_
_entity_poly.entity_id
_entity_poly.type
_entity_poly.pdbx_seq_one_letter_code
_entity_poly.pdbx_strand_id
1 'polypeptide(L)'
;MNLKTFFFALLAAYGPSAHAEDKAVDPDSMSLNYYKQCSYQPTSTSFRFLGNPAKGQVKLRLYDDALGGKPVRTVKMKKREYGGWTAEVKGDWKGKFYTFDISNDAKNPLESPGVFATAVGVNGRRGAVIDMNSTDPDGWSQDHRLALKSPADLVIYEMHFRDFSVSPTSGLKYKGKFLALTEPKAISYLKKLGVNAVHILPSFDYASVDETQLDKPQYNWGYDPLNYNVPEGSYSTDPYTPATRIREFKEMVKALHEAGIRVILDVVYNHTFDLTNSNFQKTWPNAYYRFNADGTPSNGSGCGNETASDQPIMRAFMLESVKYWAEEYHIDGFRFDLMGVHDIETMNAIRKELTGIDPNIFIYGEGWSAGSCAYPQDKLAMKAHMKQLAGIAAGCVDLRDAVRGRFADDLQ
;
A
#
# COMPACT_ATOMS: atom_id res chain seq x y z
N MET A 1 -14.06 -18.73 -7.80
CA MET A 1 -14.95 -18.04 -6.83
C MET A 1 -14.67 -16.57 -6.98
N ASN A 2 -15.67 -15.74 -7.24
CA ASN A 2 -15.45 -14.30 -7.50
C ASN A 2 -14.94 -13.63 -6.22
N LEU A 3 -14.00 -12.68 -6.31
CA LEU A 3 -13.44 -11.93 -5.17
C LEU A 3 -14.54 -11.38 -4.24
N LYS A 4 -15.66 -10.96 -4.82
CA LYS A 4 -16.85 -10.53 -4.08
C LYS A 4 -17.43 -11.63 -3.18
N THR A 5 -17.51 -12.86 -3.67
CA THR A 5 -18.00 -14.01 -2.91
C THR A 5 -17.00 -14.44 -1.83
N PHE A 6 -15.71 -14.26 -2.10
CA PHE A 6 -14.64 -14.54 -1.15
C PHE A 6 -14.67 -13.55 0.04
N PHE A 7 -14.79 -12.26 -0.23
CA PHE A 7 -14.89 -11.23 0.80
C PHE A 7 -16.12 -11.45 1.73
N PHE A 8 -17.16 -12.01 1.18
CA PHE A 8 -18.41 -12.28 1.89
C PHE A 8 -18.32 -13.43 2.89
N ALA A 9 -17.74 -14.55 2.48
CA ALA A 9 -17.47 -15.68 3.39
C ALA A 9 -16.53 -15.29 4.54
N LEU A 10 -15.77 -14.23 4.30
CA LEU A 10 -14.75 -13.71 5.17
C LEU A 10 -15.25 -12.89 6.35
N LEU A 11 -16.15 -11.97 6.12
CA LEU A 11 -16.71 -11.09 7.15
C LEU A 11 -17.67 -11.88 8.08
N ALA A 12 -18.28 -12.95 7.57
CA ALA A 12 -19.13 -13.84 8.36
C ALA A 12 -18.34 -14.66 9.41
N ALA A 13 -17.06 -14.95 9.15
CA ALA A 13 -16.21 -15.74 10.06
C ALA A 13 -15.69 -14.96 11.28
N TYR A 14 -15.77 -13.62 11.26
CA TYR A 14 -15.22 -12.73 12.29
C TYR A 14 -16.27 -11.81 12.95
N GLY A 15 -17.55 -12.05 12.74
CA GLY A 15 -18.61 -11.41 13.52
C GLY A 15 -18.53 -11.83 14.99
N PRO A 16 -18.90 -10.96 15.96
CA PRO A 16 -19.03 -11.39 17.35
C PRO A 16 -19.98 -12.58 17.40
N SER A 17 -19.64 -13.59 18.19
CA SER A 17 -20.46 -14.77 18.48
C SER A 17 -21.80 -14.34 19.08
N ALA A 18 -22.74 -14.04 18.24
CA ALA A 18 -24.15 -13.89 18.58
C ALA A 18 -24.93 -14.63 17.50
N HIS A 19 -25.72 -15.58 17.90
CA HIS A 19 -26.67 -16.28 17.05
C HIS A 19 -27.56 -15.26 16.31
N ALA A 20 -27.19 -14.93 15.09
CA ALA A 20 -28.03 -14.19 14.16
C ALA A 20 -28.47 -15.20 13.09
N GLU A 21 -29.76 -15.32 12.90
CA GLU A 21 -30.39 -16.12 11.85
C GLU A 21 -29.74 -15.86 10.51
N ASP A 22 -29.38 -16.92 9.78
CA ASP A 22 -28.89 -16.91 8.41
C ASP A 22 -29.93 -16.25 7.49
N LYS A 23 -29.88 -14.92 7.37
CA LYS A 23 -30.59 -14.25 6.30
C LYS A 23 -29.75 -14.35 5.03
N ALA A 24 -30.34 -14.92 4.00
CA ALA A 24 -29.76 -14.97 2.66
C ALA A 24 -29.27 -13.55 2.28
N VAL A 25 -28.03 -13.47 1.87
CA VAL A 25 -27.37 -12.23 1.55
C VAL A 25 -27.91 -11.69 0.23
N ASP A 26 -28.44 -10.47 0.25
CA ASP A 26 -28.85 -9.76 -0.94
C ASP A 26 -27.61 -9.44 -1.81
N PRO A 27 -27.54 -9.95 -3.07
CA PRO A 27 -26.44 -9.66 -3.97
C PRO A 27 -26.23 -8.16 -4.24
N ASP A 28 -27.25 -7.33 -4.13
CA ASP A 28 -27.15 -5.87 -4.30
C ASP A 28 -26.49 -5.17 -3.11
N SER A 29 -26.53 -5.77 -1.91
CA SER A 29 -25.76 -5.27 -0.77
C SER A 29 -24.25 -5.45 -0.96
N MET A 30 -23.82 -6.34 -1.87
CA MET A 30 -22.44 -6.55 -2.27
C MET A 30 -21.85 -5.42 -3.13
N SER A 31 -22.65 -4.44 -3.55
CA SER A 31 -22.23 -3.32 -4.39
C SER A 31 -21.43 -2.26 -3.64
N LEU A 32 -21.29 -2.35 -2.32
CA LEU A 32 -20.48 -1.43 -1.53
C LEU A 32 -18.99 -1.73 -1.72
N ASN A 33 -18.41 -1.11 -2.74
CA ASN A 33 -16.98 -1.18 -3.01
C ASN A 33 -16.22 -0.33 -1.96
N TYR A 34 -15.84 -0.95 -0.83
CA TYR A 34 -15.12 -0.29 0.27
C TYR A 34 -13.73 0.18 -0.13
N TYR A 35 -13.16 -0.36 -1.21
CA TYR A 35 -11.87 0.04 -1.76
C TYR A 35 -11.93 1.45 -2.35
N LYS A 36 -13.10 1.87 -2.87
CA LYS A 36 -13.37 3.26 -3.22
C LYS A 36 -13.83 4.03 -1.99
N GLN A 37 -12.93 4.15 -1.02
CA GLN A 37 -13.22 4.72 0.30
C GLN A 37 -13.72 6.16 0.24
N CYS A 38 -13.17 6.98 -0.65
CA CYS A 38 -13.59 8.36 -0.92
C CYS A 38 -13.83 8.51 -2.42
N SER A 39 -15.07 8.87 -2.80
CA SER A 39 -15.43 9.09 -4.21
C SER A 39 -15.99 10.50 -4.35
N TYR A 40 -15.19 11.37 -4.93
CA TYR A 40 -15.50 12.76 -5.16
C TYR A 40 -16.40 12.97 -6.39
N GLN A 41 -17.34 13.87 -6.25
CA GLN A 41 -18.09 14.52 -7.33
C GLN A 41 -18.28 15.99 -6.96
N PRO A 42 -18.37 16.94 -7.91
CA PRO A 42 -18.53 18.38 -7.61
C PRO A 42 -19.75 18.73 -6.75
N THR A 43 -20.79 17.89 -6.77
CA THR A 43 -22.03 18.13 -6.04
C THR A 43 -22.16 17.32 -4.75
N SER A 44 -21.37 16.26 -4.61
CA SER A 44 -21.34 15.43 -3.39
C SER A 44 -20.08 14.55 -3.34
N THR A 45 -19.69 14.13 -2.14
CA THR A 45 -18.65 13.14 -1.94
C THR A 45 -19.21 11.96 -1.15
N SER A 46 -19.00 10.76 -1.66
CA SER A 46 -19.36 9.51 -0.99
C SER A 46 -18.18 8.93 -0.23
N PHE A 47 -18.44 8.54 1.01
CA PHE A 47 -17.44 7.92 1.89
C PHE A 47 -17.89 6.51 2.28
N ARG A 48 -16.95 5.57 2.23
CA ARG A 48 -17.13 4.18 2.65
C ARG A 48 -16.04 3.83 3.63
N PHE A 49 -16.41 3.15 4.68
CA PHE A 49 -15.48 2.73 5.71
C PHE A 49 -15.74 1.28 6.08
N LEU A 50 -14.67 0.52 6.23
CA LEU A 50 -14.71 -0.86 6.72
C LEU A 50 -14.03 -0.89 8.08
N GLY A 51 -14.78 -1.31 9.12
CA GLY A 51 -14.24 -1.35 10.45
C GLY A 51 -15.23 -1.86 11.48
N ASN A 52 -14.71 -2.28 12.63
CA ASN A 52 -15.47 -2.78 13.75
C ASN A 52 -15.29 -1.92 15.01
N PRO A 53 -15.99 -0.77 15.11
CA PRO A 53 -15.86 0.12 16.24
C PRO A 53 -16.41 -0.52 17.53
N ALA A 54 -15.68 -0.40 18.64
CA ALA A 54 -16.05 -0.97 19.93
C ALA A 54 -17.44 -0.53 20.45
N LYS A 55 -17.92 0.65 20.06
CA LYS A 55 -19.23 1.20 20.47
C LYS A 55 -20.26 1.23 19.34
N GLY A 56 -20.04 0.52 18.24
CA GLY A 56 -21.02 0.34 17.17
C GLY A 56 -21.44 1.63 16.45
N GLN A 57 -20.57 2.64 16.37
CA GLN A 57 -20.81 3.89 15.67
C GLN A 57 -19.54 4.44 15.05
N VAL A 58 -19.65 4.93 13.81
CA VAL A 58 -18.57 5.66 13.12
C VAL A 58 -19.08 7.06 12.77
N LYS A 59 -18.21 8.06 12.95
CA LYS A 59 -18.45 9.43 12.49
C LYS A 59 -17.41 9.81 11.47
N LEU A 60 -17.85 10.34 10.34
CA LEU A 60 -17.00 11.02 9.39
C LEU A 60 -16.75 12.45 9.88
N ARG A 61 -15.50 12.86 9.98
CA ARG A 61 -15.10 14.24 10.32
C ARG A 61 -14.41 14.86 9.11
N LEU A 62 -14.82 16.05 8.74
CA LEU A 62 -14.27 16.82 7.62
C LEU A 62 -13.53 18.04 8.15
N TYR A 63 -12.41 18.36 7.52
CA TYR A 63 -11.48 19.40 7.94
C TYR A 63 -11.07 20.29 6.77
N ASP A 64 -10.74 21.54 7.05
CA ASP A 64 -10.14 22.45 6.06
C ASP A 64 -8.66 22.14 5.84
N ASP A 65 -7.94 21.75 6.88
CA ASP A 65 -6.49 21.56 6.89
C ASP A 65 -6.09 20.10 7.09
N ALA A 66 -4.93 19.73 6.56
CA ALA A 66 -4.32 18.40 6.75
C ALA A 66 -3.91 18.14 8.19
N LEU A 67 -3.51 19.19 8.92
CA LEU A 67 -3.01 19.13 10.30
C LEU A 67 -3.73 20.16 11.17
N GLY A 68 -3.90 19.82 12.46
CA GLY A 68 -4.50 20.72 13.43
C GLY A 68 -5.98 21.06 13.15
N GLY A 69 -6.47 22.13 13.75
CA GLY A 69 -7.84 22.60 13.58
C GLY A 69 -8.93 21.68 14.13
N LYS A 70 -10.16 22.14 14.11
CA LYS A 70 -11.36 21.39 14.48
C LYS A 70 -12.09 20.93 13.22
N PRO A 71 -12.87 19.83 13.27
CA PRO A 71 -13.70 19.45 12.13
C PRO A 71 -14.71 20.54 11.81
N VAL A 72 -14.77 20.94 10.53
CA VAL A 72 -15.77 21.89 10.01
C VAL A 72 -17.14 21.22 9.85
N ARG A 73 -17.15 19.90 9.72
CA ARG A 73 -18.37 19.10 9.67
C ARG A 73 -18.14 17.71 10.26
N THR A 74 -19.14 17.22 10.98
CA THR A 74 -19.18 15.85 11.48
C THR A 74 -20.47 15.18 11.03
N VAL A 75 -20.37 14.00 10.44
CA VAL A 75 -21.50 13.25 9.90
C VAL A 75 -21.53 11.86 10.54
N LYS A 76 -22.68 11.47 11.09
CA LYS A 76 -22.91 10.11 11.56
C LYS A 76 -23.03 9.20 10.34
N MET A 77 -22.19 8.16 10.25
CA MET A 77 -22.26 7.21 9.15
C MET A 77 -23.37 6.18 9.35
N LYS A 78 -23.95 5.73 8.25
CA LYS A 78 -24.92 4.62 8.25
C LYS A 78 -24.17 3.30 8.30
N LYS A 79 -24.49 2.48 9.30
CA LYS A 79 -23.99 1.09 9.40
C LYS A 79 -24.57 0.28 8.23
N ARG A 80 -23.71 -0.56 7.68
CA ARG A 80 -24.05 -1.57 6.66
C ARG A 80 -23.69 -2.94 7.21
N GLU A 81 -23.98 -3.98 6.46
CA GLU A 81 -23.59 -5.33 6.81
C GLU A 81 -22.06 -5.50 6.83
N TYR A 82 -21.58 -6.55 7.47
CA TYR A 82 -20.17 -6.98 7.47
C TYR A 82 -19.14 -5.93 7.87
N GLY A 83 -19.47 -5.07 8.83
CA GLY A 83 -18.54 -4.03 9.32
C GLY A 83 -18.42 -2.82 8.40
N GLY A 84 -19.33 -2.69 7.43
CA GLY A 84 -19.36 -1.56 6.51
C GLY A 84 -20.09 -0.35 7.06
N TRP A 85 -19.67 0.84 6.63
CA TRP A 85 -20.27 2.13 6.97
C TRP A 85 -20.24 3.05 5.76
N THR A 86 -21.29 3.86 5.57
CA THR A 86 -21.39 4.79 4.44
C THR A 86 -21.89 6.15 4.89
N ALA A 87 -21.39 7.18 4.20
CA ALA A 87 -21.91 8.53 4.27
C ALA A 87 -21.84 9.19 2.88
N GLU A 88 -22.78 10.07 2.60
CA GLU A 88 -22.74 10.97 1.46
C GLU A 88 -22.85 12.40 1.97
N VAL A 89 -21.99 13.27 1.48
CA VAL A 89 -21.90 14.66 1.92
C VAL A 89 -22.08 15.57 0.72
N LYS A 90 -23.20 16.28 0.67
CA LYS A 90 -23.52 17.25 -0.39
C LYS A 90 -22.58 18.45 -0.37
N GLY A 91 -22.30 19.00 -1.53
CA GLY A 91 -21.40 20.13 -1.77
C GLY A 91 -20.07 19.70 -2.36
N ASP A 92 -19.30 20.68 -2.77
CA ASP A 92 -17.93 20.48 -3.27
C ASP A 92 -16.95 20.41 -2.10
N TRP A 93 -16.36 19.23 -1.91
CA TRP A 93 -15.40 18.94 -0.85
C TRP A 93 -13.97 18.77 -1.37
N LYS A 94 -13.72 19.04 -2.65
CA LYS A 94 -12.37 18.97 -3.23
C LYS A 94 -11.40 19.83 -2.45
N GLY A 95 -10.22 19.26 -2.13
CA GLY A 95 -9.19 19.93 -1.36
C GLY A 95 -9.39 19.93 0.15
N LYS A 96 -10.48 19.32 0.65
CA LYS A 96 -10.72 19.12 2.09
C LYS A 96 -10.17 17.79 2.55
N PHE A 97 -10.08 17.64 3.87
CA PHE A 97 -9.52 16.44 4.51
C PHE A 97 -10.58 15.74 5.35
N TYR A 98 -10.36 14.45 5.60
CA TYR A 98 -11.30 13.67 6.38
C TYR A 98 -10.61 12.64 7.27
N THR A 99 -11.35 12.25 8.33
CA THR A 99 -11.06 11.07 9.15
C THR A 99 -12.35 10.34 9.47
N PHE A 100 -12.20 9.07 9.83
CA PHE A 100 -13.23 8.28 10.49
C PHE A 100 -12.93 8.23 11.98
N ASP A 101 -13.85 8.75 12.80
CA ASP A 101 -13.77 8.66 14.26
C ASP A 101 -14.54 7.40 14.73
N ILE A 102 -13.80 6.49 15.32
CA ILE A 102 -14.26 5.17 15.71
C ILE A 102 -14.48 5.06 17.23
N SER A 103 -14.02 6.05 18.00
CA SER A 103 -14.05 6.00 19.47
C SER A 103 -15.42 6.21 20.08
N ASN A 104 -16.27 7.03 19.44
CA ASN A 104 -17.47 7.62 20.03
C ASN A 104 -17.21 8.42 21.33
N ASP A 105 -15.98 8.78 21.61
CA ASP A 105 -15.57 9.65 22.70
C ASP A 105 -15.23 11.04 22.15
N ALA A 106 -16.05 12.04 22.49
CA ALA A 106 -15.84 13.41 22.02
C ALA A 106 -14.56 14.06 22.62
N LYS A 107 -14.11 13.56 23.78
CA LYS A 107 -12.90 14.08 24.46
C LYS A 107 -11.64 13.42 23.93
N ASN A 108 -11.71 12.14 23.58
CA ASN A 108 -10.58 11.34 23.08
C ASN A 108 -10.97 10.64 21.77
N PRO A 109 -11.05 11.37 20.65
CA PRO A 109 -11.40 10.79 19.37
C PRO A 109 -10.30 9.82 18.91
N LEU A 110 -10.70 8.64 18.45
CA LEU A 110 -9.82 7.68 17.77
C LEU A 110 -10.03 7.84 16.27
N GLU A 111 -9.16 8.59 15.64
CA GLU A 111 -9.28 8.96 14.22
C GLU A 111 -8.30 8.19 13.33
N SER A 112 -8.78 7.83 12.15
CA SER A 112 -7.99 7.20 11.10
C SER A 112 -8.44 7.72 9.73
N PRO A 113 -7.52 7.90 8.75
CA PRO A 113 -7.91 8.13 7.36
C PRO A 113 -8.60 6.92 6.73
N GLY A 114 -8.62 5.77 7.42
CA GLY A 114 -9.08 4.48 6.88
C GLY A 114 -7.96 3.72 6.16
N VAL A 115 -8.14 2.40 6.03
CA VAL A 115 -7.09 1.53 5.45
C VAL A 115 -6.99 1.61 3.93
N PHE A 116 -8.07 2.06 3.25
CA PHE A 116 -8.13 2.19 1.79
C PHE A 116 -8.01 3.64 1.31
N ALA A 117 -7.44 4.55 2.12
CA ALA A 117 -7.17 5.91 1.66
C ALA A 117 -6.21 5.88 0.45
N THR A 118 -6.58 6.59 -0.62
CA THR A 118 -5.80 6.72 -1.86
C THR A 118 -5.17 8.10 -2.01
N ALA A 119 -5.54 9.02 -1.13
CA ALA A 119 -4.94 10.34 -1.00
C ALA A 119 -4.96 10.75 0.48
N VAL A 120 -3.86 11.35 0.94
CA VAL A 120 -3.72 11.86 2.30
C VAL A 120 -3.09 13.25 2.29
N GLY A 121 -3.31 13.98 3.35
CA GLY A 121 -2.60 15.23 3.60
C GLY A 121 -1.17 14.99 4.11
N VAL A 122 -0.44 16.06 4.29
CA VAL A 122 0.93 16.04 4.83
C VAL A 122 0.99 15.22 6.14
N ASN A 123 2.04 14.38 6.24
CA ASN A 123 2.24 13.42 7.33
C ASN A 123 1.17 12.30 7.43
N GLY A 124 0.35 12.07 6.40
CA GLY A 124 -0.51 10.90 6.27
C GLY A 124 -1.64 10.73 7.30
N ARG A 125 -1.93 11.74 8.13
CA ARG A 125 -2.86 11.60 9.26
C ARG A 125 -4.33 11.74 8.89
N ARG A 126 -4.64 12.44 7.81
CA ARG A 126 -6.00 12.65 7.29
C ARG A 126 -6.06 12.23 5.84
N GLY A 127 -7.12 11.55 5.46
CA GLY A 127 -7.46 11.34 4.06
C GLY A 127 -7.77 12.66 3.38
N ALA A 128 -7.50 12.76 2.10
CA ALA A 128 -7.80 13.94 1.30
C ALA A 128 -8.89 13.66 0.28
N VAL A 129 -9.77 14.63 0.06
CA VAL A 129 -10.78 14.59 -1.00
C VAL A 129 -10.19 15.21 -2.24
N ILE A 130 -9.92 14.38 -3.25
CA ILE A 130 -9.35 14.81 -4.52
C ILE A 130 -10.19 14.30 -5.69
N ASP A 131 -10.06 14.97 -6.81
CA ASP A 131 -10.47 14.44 -8.10
C ASP A 131 -9.29 13.65 -8.68
N MET A 132 -9.34 12.32 -8.60
CA MET A 132 -8.26 11.45 -9.02
C MET A 132 -7.91 11.65 -10.50
N ASN A 133 -8.89 11.85 -11.38
CA ASN A 133 -8.65 12.10 -12.80
C ASN A 133 -7.82 13.37 -13.05
N SER A 134 -7.90 14.36 -12.15
CA SER A 134 -7.09 15.58 -12.26
C SER A 134 -5.61 15.37 -11.95
N THR A 135 -5.22 14.20 -11.48
CA THR A 135 -3.83 13.83 -11.20
C THR A 135 -3.12 13.18 -12.39
N ASP A 136 -3.86 12.84 -13.44
CA ASP A 136 -3.29 12.23 -14.63
C ASP A 136 -2.43 13.22 -15.39
N PRO A 137 -1.17 12.90 -15.70
CA PRO A 137 -0.35 13.72 -16.57
C PRO A 137 -0.84 13.62 -18.03
N ASP A 138 -0.43 14.59 -18.83
CA ASP A 138 -0.76 14.61 -20.27
C ASP A 138 -0.35 13.30 -20.93
N GLY A 139 -1.29 12.68 -21.67
CA GLY A 139 -1.07 11.41 -22.34
C GLY A 139 -1.09 10.18 -21.43
N TRP A 140 -1.54 10.30 -20.18
CA TRP A 140 -1.62 9.16 -19.24
C TRP A 140 -2.51 8.02 -19.76
N SER A 141 -3.62 8.34 -20.41
CA SER A 141 -4.52 7.33 -20.99
C SER A 141 -3.90 6.52 -22.13
N GLN A 142 -2.79 6.93 -22.71
CA GLN A 142 -2.01 6.22 -23.71
C GLN A 142 -0.81 5.47 -23.12
N ASP A 143 -0.49 5.72 -21.85
CA ASP A 143 0.56 5.00 -21.16
C ASP A 143 0.12 3.56 -20.88
N HIS A 144 1.04 2.63 -21.00
CA HIS A 144 0.79 1.22 -20.76
C HIS A 144 2.05 0.50 -20.29
N ARG A 145 1.85 -0.59 -19.57
CA ARG A 145 2.93 -1.47 -19.14
C ARG A 145 3.71 -2.03 -20.32
N LEU A 146 4.99 -2.23 -20.11
CA LEU A 146 5.89 -2.74 -21.14
C LEU A 146 5.80 -4.27 -21.22
N ALA A 147 5.64 -4.80 -22.46
CA ALA A 147 5.59 -6.24 -22.68
C ALA A 147 6.88 -6.93 -22.20
N LEU A 148 6.74 -8.05 -21.51
CA LEU A 148 7.84 -8.87 -21.01
C LEU A 148 7.81 -10.24 -21.67
N LYS A 149 8.78 -10.55 -22.54
CA LYS A 149 8.87 -11.83 -23.23
C LYS A 149 9.28 -12.96 -22.28
N SER A 150 10.24 -12.68 -21.42
CA SER A 150 10.74 -13.62 -20.41
C SER A 150 11.21 -12.85 -19.18
N PRO A 151 10.96 -13.35 -17.96
CA PRO A 151 11.59 -12.80 -16.76
C PRO A 151 13.13 -12.79 -16.81
N ALA A 152 13.75 -13.71 -17.58
CA ALA A 152 15.19 -13.75 -17.78
C ALA A 152 15.75 -12.55 -18.57
N ASP A 153 14.90 -11.78 -19.24
CA ASP A 153 15.30 -10.57 -19.98
C ASP A 153 15.40 -9.33 -19.06
N LEU A 154 14.99 -9.45 -17.80
CA LEU A 154 15.01 -8.32 -16.86
C LEU A 154 16.43 -8.05 -16.35
N VAL A 155 16.85 -6.80 -16.49
CA VAL A 155 18.02 -6.22 -15.80
C VAL A 155 17.48 -5.19 -14.83
N ILE A 156 17.35 -5.60 -13.57
CA ILE A 156 16.69 -4.83 -12.51
C ILE A 156 17.74 -4.01 -11.76
N TYR A 157 17.50 -2.72 -11.61
CA TYR A 157 18.26 -1.81 -10.78
C TYR A 157 17.44 -1.41 -9.56
N GLU A 158 17.84 -1.92 -8.38
CA GLU A 158 17.25 -1.52 -7.10
C GLU A 158 17.78 -0.15 -6.72
N MET A 159 16.88 0.78 -6.36
CA MET A 159 17.26 2.14 -6.07
C MET A 159 16.34 2.82 -5.04
N HIS A 160 16.96 3.73 -4.31
CA HIS A 160 16.27 4.68 -3.42
C HIS A 160 16.30 6.07 -4.08
N PHE A 161 15.17 6.77 -4.15
CA PHE A 161 15.07 8.06 -4.83
C PHE A 161 16.07 9.10 -4.37
N ARG A 162 16.20 9.22 -3.04
CA ARG A 162 17.10 10.17 -2.42
C ARG A 162 18.55 9.82 -2.73
N ASP A 163 18.95 8.59 -2.47
CA ASP A 163 20.35 8.17 -2.62
C ASP A 163 20.81 8.20 -4.08
N PHE A 164 19.91 7.89 -5.02
CA PHE A 164 20.20 7.98 -6.45
C PHE A 164 20.47 9.41 -6.92
N SER A 165 19.77 10.40 -6.36
CA SER A 165 19.70 11.75 -6.95
C SER A 165 20.28 12.87 -6.09
N VAL A 166 20.43 12.67 -4.75
CA VAL A 166 20.73 13.76 -3.80
C VAL A 166 22.17 14.29 -3.89
N SER A 167 23.11 13.53 -4.42
CA SER A 167 24.51 13.96 -4.56
C SER A 167 24.59 15.33 -5.24
N PRO A 168 25.43 16.26 -4.74
CA PRO A 168 25.73 17.53 -5.43
C PRO A 168 26.22 17.32 -6.86
N THR A 169 26.92 16.22 -7.12
CA THR A 169 27.52 15.88 -8.42
C THR A 169 26.56 15.14 -9.35
N SER A 170 25.36 14.75 -8.90
CA SER A 170 24.37 14.06 -9.75
C SER A 170 24.00 14.89 -10.98
N GLY A 171 24.00 16.23 -10.84
CA GLY A 171 23.57 17.16 -11.88
C GLY A 171 22.07 17.07 -12.18
N LEU A 172 21.29 16.45 -11.27
CA LEU A 172 19.84 16.39 -11.33
C LEU A 172 19.23 17.59 -10.60
N LYS A 173 18.11 18.09 -11.14
CA LYS A 173 17.37 19.21 -10.56
C LYS A 173 16.50 18.77 -9.39
N TYR A 174 15.73 17.70 -9.57
CA TYR A 174 14.73 17.22 -8.60
C TYR A 174 15.31 16.21 -7.62
N LYS A 175 16.33 16.62 -6.85
CA LYS A 175 17.05 15.75 -5.91
C LYS A 175 16.15 15.17 -4.84
N GLY A 176 16.16 13.84 -4.69
CA GLY A 176 15.35 13.12 -3.72
C GLY A 176 13.86 13.07 -4.04
N LYS A 177 13.45 13.36 -5.28
CA LYS A 177 12.05 13.45 -5.68
C LYS A 177 11.70 12.46 -6.79
N PHE A 178 10.42 12.10 -6.92
CA PHE A 178 9.92 11.28 -8.03
C PHE A 178 10.38 11.83 -9.38
N LEU A 179 10.30 13.15 -9.55
CA LEU A 179 10.66 13.83 -10.79
C LEU A 179 12.15 13.71 -11.17
N ALA A 180 13.03 13.28 -10.26
CA ALA A 180 14.43 13.02 -10.64
C ALA A 180 14.53 11.95 -11.75
N LEU A 181 13.61 10.98 -11.75
CA LEU A 181 13.57 9.91 -12.76
C LEU A 181 12.88 10.30 -14.07
N THR A 182 12.35 11.50 -14.16
CA THR A 182 11.88 12.09 -15.45
C THR A 182 12.99 12.81 -16.20
N GLU A 183 14.11 13.09 -15.54
CA GLU A 183 15.17 13.89 -16.12
C GLU A 183 16.01 13.06 -17.13
N PRO A 184 16.31 13.63 -18.32
CA PRO A 184 17.05 12.91 -19.37
C PRO A 184 18.39 12.35 -18.90
N LYS A 185 19.06 13.02 -17.94
CA LYS A 185 20.33 12.56 -17.39
C LYS A 185 20.19 11.26 -16.57
N ALA A 186 19.15 11.16 -15.74
CA ALA A 186 18.84 9.96 -14.97
C ALA A 186 18.49 8.79 -15.90
N ILE A 187 17.59 9.03 -16.86
CA ILE A 187 17.17 8.04 -17.85
C ILE A 187 18.38 7.56 -18.69
N SER A 188 19.21 8.49 -19.18
CA SER A 188 20.41 8.15 -19.94
C SER A 188 21.41 7.31 -19.14
N TYR A 189 21.56 7.60 -17.84
CA TYR A 189 22.41 6.81 -16.94
C TYR A 189 21.89 5.36 -16.82
N LEU A 190 20.61 5.15 -16.53
CA LEU A 190 20.00 3.83 -16.43
C LEU A 190 20.12 3.04 -17.74
N LYS A 191 19.86 3.70 -18.88
CA LYS A 191 20.03 3.05 -20.20
C LYS A 191 21.46 2.65 -20.50
N LYS A 192 22.47 3.46 -20.12
CA LYS A 192 23.90 3.12 -20.28
C LYS A 192 24.31 1.90 -19.46
N LEU A 193 23.68 1.69 -18.30
CA LEU A 193 23.88 0.49 -17.49
C LEU A 193 23.19 -0.76 -18.08
N GLY A 194 22.41 -0.62 -19.14
CA GLY A 194 21.59 -1.71 -19.70
C GLY A 194 20.38 -2.06 -18.87
N VAL A 195 19.97 -1.19 -17.94
CA VAL A 195 18.79 -1.38 -17.08
C VAL A 195 17.52 -1.26 -17.91
N ASN A 196 16.60 -2.19 -17.73
CA ASN A 196 15.27 -2.19 -18.35
C ASN A 196 14.12 -2.32 -17.34
N ALA A 197 14.46 -2.35 -16.05
CA ALA A 197 13.51 -2.27 -14.95
C ALA A 197 14.16 -1.59 -13.74
N VAL A 198 13.46 -0.67 -13.11
CA VAL A 198 13.85 -0.12 -11.80
C VAL A 198 12.98 -0.75 -10.71
N HIS A 199 13.62 -1.29 -9.69
CA HIS A 199 12.99 -1.68 -8.44
C HIS A 199 13.16 -0.50 -7.48
N ILE A 200 12.08 0.19 -7.22
CA ILE A 200 12.08 1.38 -6.37
C ILE A 200 11.81 0.92 -4.93
N LEU A 201 12.71 1.25 -4.00
CA LEU A 201 12.51 1.01 -2.57
C LEU A 201 11.15 1.57 -2.13
N PRO A 202 10.57 1.11 -0.99
CA PRO A 202 9.20 1.44 -0.63
C PRO A 202 8.90 2.93 -0.80
N SER A 203 7.90 3.24 -1.59
CA SER A 203 7.54 4.60 -2.01
C SER A 203 6.06 4.91 -1.84
N PHE A 204 5.32 4.06 -1.13
CA PHE A 204 4.05 4.46 -0.54
C PHE A 204 4.29 5.12 0.83
N ASP A 205 3.30 5.86 1.32
CA ASP A 205 3.36 6.73 2.49
C ASP A 205 3.82 5.97 3.75
N TYR A 206 4.89 6.44 4.36
CA TYR A 206 5.53 5.86 5.53
C TYR A 206 5.66 6.86 6.68
N ALA A 207 5.94 6.40 7.91
CA ALA A 207 5.65 7.14 9.12
C ALA A 207 6.80 8.00 9.64
N SER A 208 8.06 7.62 9.42
CA SER A 208 9.18 8.18 10.17
C SER A 208 9.87 9.37 9.52
N VAL A 209 9.30 9.94 8.46
CA VAL A 209 9.73 11.23 7.90
C VAL A 209 8.66 12.28 8.20
N ASP A 210 9.08 13.37 8.82
CA ASP A 210 8.22 14.55 9.00
C ASP A 210 8.21 15.38 7.71
N GLU A 211 7.16 15.24 6.92
CA GLU A 211 6.98 15.95 5.66
C GLU A 211 6.89 17.48 5.82
N THR A 212 6.69 17.97 7.04
CA THR A 212 6.67 19.41 7.33
C THR A 212 8.07 20.01 7.53
N GLN A 213 9.12 19.17 7.57
CA GLN A 213 10.49 19.54 7.86
C GLN A 213 11.49 18.99 6.83
N LEU A 214 11.11 18.98 5.55
CA LEU A 214 11.93 18.42 4.46
C LEU A 214 13.20 19.25 4.13
N ASP A 215 13.36 20.41 4.72
CA ASP A 215 14.59 21.19 4.75
C ASP A 215 15.66 20.59 5.66
N LYS A 216 15.29 19.71 6.56
CA LYS A 216 16.19 18.97 7.46
C LYS A 216 16.52 17.60 6.88
N PRO A 217 17.78 17.15 7.02
CA PRO A 217 18.14 15.79 6.64
C PRO A 217 17.33 14.77 7.43
N GLN A 218 16.56 13.95 6.74
CA GLN A 218 15.81 12.83 7.30
C GLN A 218 16.07 11.62 6.39
N TYR A 219 16.60 10.55 6.97
CA TYR A 219 16.94 9.34 6.23
C TYR A 219 15.95 8.24 6.57
N ASN A 220 15.38 7.63 5.54
CA ASN A 220 14.49 6.50 5.66
C ASN A 220 14.56 5.65 4.39
N TRP A 221 14.54 4.34 4.53
CA TRP A 221 14.44 3.41 3.41
C TRP A 221 12.99 3.15 2.97
N GLY A 222 12.00 3.57 3.77
CA GLY A 222 10.58 3.41 3.47
C GLY A 222 9.94 2.13 4.03
N TYR A 223 10.68 1.33 4.81
CA TYR A 223 10.15 0.07 5.38
C TYR A 223 9.40 0.27 6.70
N ASP A 224 8.71 1.39 6.84
CA ASP A 224 7.85 1.73 7.98
C ASP A 224 6.47 2.23 7.50
N PRO A 225 5.68 1.36 6.84
CA PRO A 225 4.45 1.73 6.14
C PRO A 225 3.38 2.30 7.05
N LEU A 226 2.69 3.35 6.56
CA LEU A 226 1.57 4.03 7.22
C LEU A 226 0.29 3.94 6.38
N ASN A 227 0.32 4.43 5.13
CA ASN A 227 -0.81 4.40 4.19
C ASN A 227 -0.37 3.72 2.88
N TYR A 228 -0.77 2.48 2.69
CA TYR A 228 -0.25 1.59 1.64
C TYR A 228 -0.68 1.96 0.22
N ASN A 229 -1.73 2.76 0.04
CA ASN A 229 -2.29 3.09 -1.28
C ASN A 229 -2.08 4.56 -1.66
N VAL A 230 -1.06 5.19 -1.08
CA VAL A 230 -0.73 6.60 -1.32
C VAL A 230 0.76 6.72 -1.59
N PRO A 231 1.21 7.44 -2.64
CA PRO A 231 2.63 7.73 -2.83
C PRO A 231 3.20 8.58 -1.69
N GLU A 232 4.46 8.33 -1.33
CA GLU A 232 5.17 9.03 -0.26
C GLU A 232 5.31 10.54 -0.54
N GLY A 233 4.94 11.36 0.43
CA GLY A 233 4.92 12.81 0.24
C GLY A 233 6.30 13.46 0.28
N SER A 234 7.27 12.89 1.00
CA SER A 234 8.64 13.43 1.02
C SER A 234 9.34 13.35 -0.33
N TYR A 235 8.89 12.46 -1.22
CA TYR A 235 9.39 12.35 -2.59
C TYR A 235 8.65 13.26 -3.58
N SER A 236 7.61 13.97 -3.17
CA SER A 236 6.95 14.98 -4.02
C SER A 236 7.59 16.36 -3.84
N THR A 237 7.38 17.23 -4.82
CA THR A 237 7.87 18.64 -4.74
C THR A 237 7.01 19.48 -3.79
N ASP A 238 5.77 19.06 -3.51
CA ASP A 238 4.87 19.71 -2.57
C ASP A 238 4.05 18.66 -1.78
N PRO A 239 4.46 18.33 -0.55
CA PRO A 239 3.75 17.38 0.29
C PRO A 239 2.42 17.93 0.86
N TYR A 240 2.23 19.26 0.84
CA TYR A 240 1.01 19.89 1.36
C TYR A 240 -0.17 19.79 0.40
N THR A 241 0.10 19.61 -0.89
CA THR A 241 -0.94 19.40 -1.91
C THR A 241 -1.06 17.91 -2.23
N PRO A 242 -2.09 17.20 -1.74
CA PRO A 242 -2.20 15.74 -1.87
C PRO A 242 -2.12 15.22 -3.31
N ALA A 243 -2.66 15.95 -4.27
CA ALA A 243 -2.65 15.58 -5.68
C ALA A 243 -1.24 15.61 -6.29
N THR A 244 -0.31 16.40 -5.75
CA THR A 244 1.04 16.55 -6.29
C THR A 244 1.81 15.24 -6.23
N ARG A 245 1.85 14.55 -5.08
CA ARG A 245 2.54 13.27 -4.93
C ARG A 245 2.03 12.21 -5.90
N ILE A 246 0.72 12.19 -6.14
CA ILE A 246 0.07 11.23 -7.05
C ILE A 246 0.45 11.55 -8.50
N ARG A 247 0.34 12.81 -8.91
CA ARG A 247 0.67 13.26 -10.26
C ARG A 247 2.15 13.02 -10.58
N GLU A 248 3.06 13.42 -9.70
CA GLU A 248 4.50 13.26 -9.91
C GLU A 248 4.93 11.80 -9.97
N PHE A 249 4.29 10.91 -9.20
CA PHE A 249 4.52 9.48 -9.30
C PHE A 249 4.09 8.94 -10.68
N LYS A 250 2.92 9.35 -11.19
CA LYS A 250 2.45 9.00 -12.54
C LYS A 250 3.38 9.57 -13.64
N GLU A 251 3.83 10.80 -13.49
CA GLU A 251 4.80 11.43 -14.42
C GLU A 251 6.10 10.63 -14.49
N MET A 252 6.61 10.18 -13.34
CA MET A 252 7.78 9.31 -13.26
C MET A 252 7.55 7.97 -13.98
N VAL A 253 6.46 7.28 -13.69
CA VAL A 253 6.13 5.99 -14.34
C VAL A 253 6.07 6.17 -15.85
N LYS A 254 5.34 7.18 -16.33
CA LYS A 254 5.21 7.48 -17.76
C LYS A 254 6.56 7.74 -18.42
N ALA A 255 7.40 8.57 -17.80
CA ALA A 255 8.73 8.89 -18.36
C ALA A 255 9.65 7.66 -18.45
N LEU A 256 9.57 6.76 -17.49
CA LEU A 256 10.32 5.50 -17.51
C LEU A 256 9.77 4.55 -18.58
N HIS A 257 8.45 4.41 -18.74
CA HIS A 257 7.83 3.63 -19.81
C HIS A 257 8.22 4.14 -21.21
N GLU A 258 8.18 5.44 -21.43
CA GLU A 258 8.64 6.08 -22.68
C GLU A 258 10.11 5.78 -22.98
N ALA A 259 10.91 5.59 -21.94
CA ALA A 259 12.32 5.20 -22.07
C ALA A 259 12.55 3.69 -22.23
N GLY A 260 11.50 2.87 -22.18
CA GLY A 260 11.59 1.41 -22.22
C GLY A 260 12.02 0.77 -20.90
N ILE A 261 11.82 1.45 -19.77
CA ILE A 261 12.19 1.01 -18.42
C ILE A 261 10.93 0.72 -17.61
N ARG A 262 10.81 -0.51 -17.10
CA ARG A 262 9.70 -0.95 -16.24
C ARG A 262 9.84 -0.41 -14.83
N VAL A 263 8.72 -0.26 -14.14
CA VAL A 263 8.68 0.15 -12.73
C VAL A 263 8.19 -1.00 -11.87
N ILE A 264 9.05 -1.44 -10.95
CA ILE A 264 8.74 -2.46 -9.94
C ILE A 264 8.61 -1.76 -8.60
N LEU A 265 7.46 -1.90 -7.96
CA LEU A 265 7.19 -1.32 -6.64
C LEU A 265 7.60 -2.30 -5.54
N ASP A 266 8.40 -1.85 -4.59
CA ASP A 266 8.68 -2.57 -3.35
C ASP A 266 7.49 -2.44 -2.41
N VAL A 267 6.87 -3.55 -2.04
CA VAL A 267 5.68 -3.58 -1.20
C VAL A 267 5.94 -4.25 0.14
N VAL A 268 5.57 -3.55 1.22
CA VAL A 268 5.86 -3.93 2.61
C VAL A 268 4.54 -4.27 3.30
N TYR A 269 3.90 -5.37 2.90
CA TYR A 269 2.65 -5.80 3.51
C TYR A 269 2.86 -6.65 4.77
N ASN A 270 4.10 -7.03 5.07
CA ASN A 270 4.41 -7.97 6.15
C ASN A 270 4.28 -7.38 7.56
N HIS A 271 4.32 -6.06 7.72
CA HIS A 271 4.16 -5.37 9.00
C HIS A 271 3.63 -3.94 8.82
N THR A 272 3.30 -3.28 9.91
CA THR A 272 3.05 -1.84 10.00
C THR A 272 4.11 -1.17 10.86
N PHE A 273 4.35 0.13 10.66
CA PHE A 273 5.30 0.90 11.46
C PHE A 273 5.06 0.75 12.96
N ASP A 274 3.81 0.88 13.38
CA ASP A 274 3.37 0.73 14.77
C ASP A 274 2.08 -0.06 14.82
N LEU A 275 2.08 -1.19 15.53
CA LEU A 275 0.88 -2.01 15.65
C LEU A 275 -0.26 -1.22 16.30
N THR A 276 0.01 -0.59 17.45
CA THR A 276 -1.03 0.04 18.28
C THR A 276 -1.71 1.22 17.59
N ASN A 277 -0.93 2.03 16.87
CA ASN A 277 -1.41 3.26 16.24
C ASN A 277 -1.66 3.08 14.73
N SER A 278 -1.48 1.89 14.18
CA SER A 278 -1.75 1.62 12.76
C SER A 278 -3.21 1.88 12.39
N ASN A 279 -3.45 2.20 11.12
CA ASN A 279 -4.80 2.30 10.60
C ASN A 279 -5.54 0.96 10.66
N PHE A 280 -4.83 -0.16 10.54
CA PHE A 280 -5.40 -1.50 10.69
C PHE A 280 -5.95 -1.72 12.10
N GLN A 281 -5.14 -1.47 13.14
CA GLN A 281 -5.55 -1.69 14.52
C GLN A 281 -6.66 -0.75 14.96
N LYS A 282 -6.60 0.52 14.54
CA LYS A 282 -7.64 1.51 14.83
C LYS A 282 -8.99 1.13 14.22
N THR A 283 -8.99 0.64 12.96
CA THR A 283 -10.24 0.37 12.24
C THR A 283 -10.87 -0.95 12.62
N TRP A 284 -10.07 -1.99 12.81
CA TRP A 284 -10.55 -3.30 13.21
C TRP A 284 -9.52 -4.01 14.10
N PRO A 285 -9.62 -3.84 15.42
CA PRO A 285 -8.63 -4.38 16.36
C PRO A 285 -8.35 -5.87 16.15
N ASN A 286 -7.08 -6.22 16.06
CA ASN A 286 -6.53 -7.57 15.94
C ASN A 286 -6.85 -8.35 14.65
N ALA A 287 -7.69 -7.82 13.76
CA ALA A 287 -8.16 -8.56 12.59
C ALA A 287 -7.09 -8.71 11.47
N TYR A 288 -6.14 -7.79 11.43
CA TYR A 288 -5.09 -7.74 10.39
C TYR A 288 -3.75 -8.36 10.81
N TYR A 289 -3.61 -8.76 12.08
CA TYR A 289 -2.34 -9.19 12.65
C TYR A 289 -2.37 -10.62 13.17
N ARG A 290 -1.20 -11.26 13.16
CA ARG A 290 -1.00 -12.55 13.83
C ARG A 290 -0.54 -12.33 15.26
N PHE A 291 -1.01 -13.22 16.13
CA PHE A 291 -0.66 -13.27 17.54
C PHE A 291 -0.18 -14.66 17.91
N ASN A 292 0.76 -14.71 18.85
CA ASN A 292 1.19 -15.94 19.48
C ASN A 292 0.09 -16.52 20.38
N ALA A 293 0.23 -17.78 20.79
CA ALA A 293 -0.76 -18.44 21.64
C ALA A 293 -0.95 -17.77 23.01
N ASP A 294 0.03 -17.02 23.48
CA ASP A 294 -0.03 -16.24 24.71
C ASP A 294 -0.67 -14.85 24.53
N GLY A 295 -1.12 -14.52 23.32
CA GLY A 295 -1.73 -13.23 23.00
C GLY A 295 -0.75 -12.09 22.68
N THR A 296 0.55 -12.35 22.69
CA THR A 296 1.55 -11.36 22.25
C THR A 296 1.58 -11.26 20.73
N PRO A 297 1.92 -10.09 20.14
CA PRO A 297 2.08 -9.97 18.69
C PRO A 297 3.15 -10.92 18.18
N SER A 298 2.86 -11.63 17.09
CA SER A 298 3.88 -12.36 16.35
C SER A 298 4.82 -11.40 15.63
N ASN A 299 6.08 -11.79 15.43
CA ASN A 299 7.15 -10.91 14.93
C ASN A 299 8.01 -11.56 13.85
N GLY A 300 7.39 -12.21 12.89
CA GLY A 300 8.11 -12.75 11.73
C GLY A 300 8.78 -11.68 10.85
N SER A 301 8.31 -10.45 10.95
CA SER A 301 8.94 -9.30 10.27
C SER A 301 10.21 -8.78 10.94
N GLY A 302 10.44 -9.09 12.22
CA GLY A 302 11.50 -8.48 13.02
C GLY A 302 11.22 -7.03 13.45
N CYS A 303 10.06 -6.45 13.07
CA CYS A 303 9.69 -5.06 13.33
C CYS A 303 8.67 -4.89 14.46
N GLY A 304 8.47 -5.93 15.30
CA GLY A 304 7.58 -5.91 16.47
C GLY A 304 6.13 -6.32 16.19
N ASN A 305 5.77 -6.58 14.95
CA ASN A 305 4.46 -7.10 14.55
C ASN A 305 4.55 -7.81 13.19
N GLU A 306 3.57 -8.63 12.88
CA GLU A 306 3.38 -9.17 11.53
C GLU A 306 1.91 -9.18 11.14
N THR A 307 1.64 -8.92 9.87
CA THR A 307 0.30 -9.01 9.32
C THR A 307 -0.09 -10.45 9.04
N ALA A 308 -1.38 -10.73 9.14
CA ALA A 308 -1.95 -12.05 8.96
C ALA A 308 -2.50 -12.21 7.54
N SER A 309 -1.65 -12.44 6.55
CA SER A 309 -2.09 -12.62 5.15
C SER A 309 -3.04 -13.80 4.96
N ASP A 310 -2.93 -14.82 5.81
CA ASP A 310 -3.87 -15.96 5.91
C ASP A 310 -5.26 -15.54 6.38
N GLN A 311 -5.35 -14.41 7.08
CA GLN A 311 -6.63 -13.87 7.47
C GLN A 311 -7.31 -13.21 6.29
N PRO A 312 -8.54 -13.54 6.10
CA PRO A 312 -9.26 -13.11 4.91
C PRO A 312 -9.32 -11.59 4.73
N ILE A 313 -9.45 -10.79 5.79
CA ILE A 313 -9.49 -9.32 5.68
C ILE A 313 -8.16 -8.76 5.22
N MET A 314 -7.03 -9.29 5.70
CA MET A 314 -5.71 -8.85 5.26
C MET A 314 -5.40 -9.31 3.84
N ARG A 315 -5.77 -10.56 3.50
CA ARG A 315 -5.66 -11.07 2.12
C ARG A 315 -6.42 -10.19 1.14
N ALA A 316 -7.68 -9.86 1.46
CA ALA A 316 -8.48 -8.97 0.61
C ALA A 316 -7.85 -7.58 0.48
N PHE A 317 -7.31 -7.03 1.57
CA PHE A 317 -6.59 -5.77 1.53
C PHE A 317 -5.39 -5.83 0.57
N MET A 318 -4.55 -6.86 0.69
CA MET A 318 -3.37 -7.03 -0.18
C MET A 318 -3.77 -7.15 -1.67
N LEU A 319 -4.80 -7.95 -1.96
CA LEU A 319 -5.30 -8.13 -3.34
C LEU A 319 -5.76 -6.80 -3.94
N GLU A 320 -6.56 -6.02 -3.21
CA GLU A 320 -7.06 -4.75 -3.70
C GLU A 320 -5.95 -3.69 -3.79
N SER A 321 -5.00 -3.70 -2.88
CA SER A 321 -3.86 -2.77 -2.91
C SER A 321 -2.98 -2.99 -4.13
N VAL A 322 -2.57 -4.22 -4.43
CA VAL A 322 -1.74 -4.49 -5.63
C VAL A 322 -2.50 -4.22 -6.93
N LYS A 323 -3.81 -4.51 -6.97
CA LYS A 323 -4.65 -4.15 -8.12
C LYS A 323 -4.70 -2.65 -8.33
N TYR A 324 -4.92 -1.89 -7.26
CA TYR A 324 -4.94 -0.43 -7.31
C TYR A 324 -3.63 0.14 -7.87
N TRP A 325 -2.48 -0.32 -7.39
CA TRP A 325 -1.19 0.13 -7.91
C TRP A 325 -0.98 -0.28 -9.38
N ALA A 326 -1.41 -1.49 -9.76
CA ALA A 326 -1.32 -1.93 -11.14
C ALA A 326 -2.23 -1.12 -12.07
N GLU A 327 -3.47 -0.85 -11.68
CA GLU A 327 -4.47 -0.18 -12.53
C GLU A 327 -4.31 1.34 -12.56
N GLU A 328 -4.09 1.97 -11.39
CA GLU A 328 -4.02 3.43 -11.26
C GLU A 328 -2.66 4.00 -11.66
N TYR A 329 -1.56 3.28 -11.35
CA TYR A 329 -0.20 3.74 -11.60
C TYR A 329 0.54 2.94 -12.68
N HIS A 330 -0.10 2.01 -13.33
CA HIS A 330 0.45 1.17 -14.41
C HIS A 330 1.74 0.42 -14.01
N ILE A 331 1.88 0.03 -12.74
CA ILE A 331 3.07 -0.65 -12.21
C ILE A 331 3.31 -1.97 -12.96
N ASP A 332 4.55 -2.21 -13.40
CA ASP A 332 4.98 -3.38 -14.18
C ASP A 332 5.35 -4.60 -13.33
N GLY A 333 5.57 -4.40 -12.04
CA GLY A 333 5.94 -5.50 -11.16
C GLY A 333 5.91 -5.12 -9.70
N PHE A 334 5.97 -6.14 -8.84
CA PHE A 334 5.98 -6.00 -7.39
C PHE A 334 7.09 -6.86 -6.78
N ARG A 335 7.88 -6.25 -5.91
CA ARG A 335 8.81 -6.94 -5.03
C ARG A 335 8.22 -7.00 -3.63
N PHE A 336 7.98 -8.20 -3.12
CA PHE A 336 7.45 -8.38 -1.77
C PHE A 336 8.58 -8.47 -0.75
N ASP A 337 8.66 -7.44 0.09
CA ASP A 337 9.52 -7.44 1.26
C ASP A 337 9.11 -8.56 2.19
N LEU A 338 10.10 -9.33 2.70
CA LEU A 338 9.86 -10.49 3.57
C LEU A 338 8.66 -11.34 3.10
N MET A 339 8.65 -11.72 1.81
CA MET A 339 7.57 -12.53 1.21
C MET A 339 7.30 -13.80 2.02
N GLY A 340 8.33 -14.34 2.69
CA GLY A 340 8.25 -15.51 3.56
C GLY A 340 7.42 -15.32 4.83
N VAL A 341 6.94 -14.11 5.13
CA VAL A 341 5.94 -13.86 6.19
C VAL A 341 4.52 -14.13 5.68
N HIS A 342 4.30 -14.04 4.37
CA HIS A 342 3.00 -14.26 3.75
C HIS A 342 2.74 -15.75 3.47
N ASP A 343 1.48 -16.13 3.50
CA ASP A 343 1.08 -17.49 3.16
C ASP A 343 1.04 -17.72 1.64
N ILE A 344 1.29 -18.97 1.23
CA ILE A 344 1.34 -19.42 -0.17
C ILE A 344 0.02 -19.15 -0.90
N GLU A 345 -1.11 -19.35 -0.22
CA GLU A 345 -2.43 -19.16 -0.83
C GLU A 345 -2.67 -17.71 -1.21
N THR A 346 -2.31 -16.77 -0.32
CA THR A 346 -2.42 -15.33 -0.60
C THR A 346 -1.51 -14.91 -1.74
N MET A 347 -0.26 -15.38 -1.77
CA MET A 347 0.67 -15.05 -2.84
C MET A 347 0.17 -15.57 -4.20
N ASN A 348 -0.35 -16.79 -4.26
CA ASN A 348 -0.96 -17.34 -5.47
C ASN A 348 -2.23 -16.59 -5.88
N ALA A 349 -3.05 -16.14 -4.93
CA ALA A 349 -4.21 -15.31 -5.21
C ALA A 349 -3.81 -13.95 -5.83
N ILE A 350 -2.78 -13.30 -5.29
CA ILE A 350 -2.19 -12.07 -5.85
C ILE A 350 -1.70 -12.31 -7.28
N ARG A 351 -0.94 -13.40 -7.55
CA ARG A 351 -0.49 -13.74 -8.90
C ARG A 351 -1.67 -13.89 -9.87
N LYS A 352 -2.71 -14.56 -9.43
CA LYS A 352 -3.92 -14.79 -10.24
C LYS A 352 -4.61 -13.47 -10.59
N GLU A 353 -4.85 -12.62 -9.62
CA GLU A 353 -5.50 -11.30 -9.84
C GLU A 353 -4.68 -10.43 -10.80
N LEU A 354 -3.37 -10.31 -10.56
CA LEU A 354 -2.49 -9.51 -11.41
C LEU A 354 -2.36 -10.08 -12.82
N THR A 355 -2.39 -11.41 -12.99
CA THR A 355 -2.43 -12.04 -14.32
C THR A 355 -3.72 -11.70 -15.08
N GLY A 356 -4.83 -11.52 -14.35
CA GLY A 356 -6.11 -11.08 -14.94
C GLY A 356 -6.07 -9.62 -15.44
N ILE A 357 -5.21 -8.79 -14.88
CA ILE A 357 -4.98 -7.41 -15.33
C ILE A 357 -4.00 -7.40 -16.50
N ASP A 358 -2.82 -7.99 -16.30
CA ASP A 358 -1.79 -8.12 -17.33
C ASP A 358 -0.83 -9.29 -16.96
N PRO A 359 -0.68 -10.32 -17.81
CA PRO A 359 0.22 -11.43 -17.52
C PRO A 359 1.71 -11.03 -17.49
N ASN A 360 2.07 -9.86 -18.03
CA ASN A 360 3.44 -9.35 -18.01
C ASN A 360 3.85 -8.75 -16.66
N ILE A 361 2.93 -8.53 -15.71
CA ILE A 361 3.27 -8.02 -14.39
C ILE A 361 4.18 -9.02 -13.68
N PHE A 362 5.41 -8.59 -13.40
CA PHE A 362 6.42 -9.43 -12.76
C PHE A 362 6.28 -9.40 -11.24
N ILE A 363 6.35 -10.56 -10.59
CA ILE A 363 6.28 -10.67 -9.14
C ILE A 363 7.50 -11.44 -8.64
N TYR A 364 8.18 -10.87 -7.65
CA TYR A 364 9.20 -11.57 -6.91
C TYR A 364 9.26 -11.07 -5.47
N GLY A 365 10.04 -11.71 -4.62
CA GLY A 365 10.18 -11.29 -3.25
C GLY A 365 11.28 -12.00 -2.49
N GLU A 366 11.37 -11.68 -1.21
CA GLU A 366 12.28 -12.33 -0.28
C GLU A 366 11.65 -13.59 0.29
N GLY A 367 12.15 -14.75 -0.13
CA GLY A 367 11.67 -16.07 0.30
C GLY A 367 12.10 -16.43 1.72
N TRP A 368 12.09 -15.47 2.66
CA TRP A 368 12.44 -15.64 4.07
C TRP A 368 11.64 -14.69 4.95
N SER A 369 11.71 -14.91 6.27
CA SER A 369 11.24 -14.00 7.33
C SER A 369 12.43 -13.53 8.14
N ALA A 370 12.32 -12.39 8.83
CA ALA A 370 13.35 -11.88 9.73
C ALA A 370 13.24 -12.44 11.16
N GLY A 371 12.13 -13.12 11.48
CA GLY A 371 11.88 -13.75 12.76
C GLY A 371 10.94 -14.95 12.62
N SER A 372 10.45 -15.47 13.75
CA SER A 372 9.48 -16.57 13.76
C SER A 372 8.07 -16.06 13.54
N CYS A 373 7.35 -16.67 12.60
CA CYS A 373 5.94 -16.38 12.34
C CYS A 373 5.03 -17.31 13.16
N ALA A 374 3.93 -16.77 13.70
CA ALA A 374 2.88 -17.56 14.34
C ALA A 374 1.94 -18.19 13.30
N TYR A 375 2.53 -18.86 12.31
CA TYR A 375 1.82 -19.57 11.24
C TYR A 375 2.64 -20.79 10.81
N PRO A 376 2.01 -21.89 10.36
CA PRO A 376 2.73 -23.11 9.94
C PRO A 376 3.78 -22.79 8.86
N GLN A 377 5.02 -23.19 9.12
CA GLN A 377 6.17 -22.86 8.27
C GLN A 377 6.04 -23.44 6.86
N ASP A 378 5.43 -24.63 6.73
CA ASP A 378 5.17 -25.31 5.46
C ASP A 378 4.12 -24.62 4.59
N LYS A 379 3.38 -23.67 5.15
CA LYS A 379 2.38 -22.86 4.44
C LYS A 379 2.86 -21.44 4.10
N LEU A 380 4.06 -21.06 4.52
CA LEU A 380 4.63 -19.75 4.23
C LEU A 380 5.35 -19.74 2.87
N ALA A 381 5.33 -18.58 2.21
CA ALA A 381 5.96 -18.36 0.90
C ALA A 381 7.50 -18.26 1.00
N MET A 382 8.09 -19.24 1.68
CA MET A 382 9.52 -19.38 1.87
C MET A 382 10.19 -19.90 0.60
N LYS A 383 11.50 -19.63 0.43
CA LYS A 383 12.33 -20.13 -0.66
C LYS A 383 12.22 -21.66 -0.84
N ALA A 384 12.11 -22.41 0.25
CA ALA A 384 11.94 -23.85 0.20
C ALA A 384 10.63 -24.30 -0.48
N HIS A 385 9.64 -23.44 -0.54
CA HIS A 385 8.30 -23.73 -1.05
C HIS A 385 8.01 -23.12 -2.44
N MET A 386 9.02 -22.59 -3.13
CA MET A 386 8.84 -21.89 -4.42
C MET A 386 8.15 -22.73 -5.50
N LYS A 387 8.23 -24.06 -5.42
CA LYS A 387 7.50 -24.97 -6.33
C LYS A 387 5.99 -24.86 -6.20
N GLN A 388 5.48 -24.30 -5.10
CA GLN A 388 4.05 -24.06 -4.85
C GLN A 388 3.61 -22.65 -5.27
N LEU A 389 4.55 -21.79 -5.68
CA LEU A 389 4.34 -20.41 -6.08
C LEU A 389 4.49 -20.25 -7.59
N ALA A 390 3.44 -20.59 -8.35
CA ALA A 390 3.50 -20.53 -9.80
C ALA A 390 3.57 -19.08 -10.32
N GLY A 391 4.62 -18.77 -11.11
CA GLY A 391 4.79 -17.44 -11.71
C GLY A 391 5.22 -16.34 -10.75
N ILE A 392 5.81 -16.71 -9.59
CA ILE A 392 6.43 -15.80 -8.63
C ILE A 392 7.89 -16.23 -8.45
N ALA A 393 8.80 -15.27 -8.49
CA ALA A 393 10.23 -15.49 -8.27
C ALA A 393 10.65 -15.16 -6.83
N ALA A 394 11.83 -15.63 -6.43
CA ALA A 394 12.45 -15.24 -5.15
C ALA A 394 13.91 -14.89 -5.34
N GLY A 395 14.43 -14.01 -4.48
CA GLY A 395 15.82 -13.66 -4.43
C GLY A 395 16.71 -14.88 -4.14
N CYS A 396 17.78 -15.05 -4.92
CA CYS A 396 18.72 -16.15 -4.75
C CYS A 396 19.91 -15.72 -3.88
N VAL A 397 19.78 -15.87 -2.57
CA VAL A 397 20.84 -15.53 -1.60
C VAL A 397 22.10 -16.37 -1.83
N ASP A 398 21.94 -17.65 -2.19
CA ASP A 398 23.07 -18.55 -2.43
C ASP A 398 23.94 -18.08 -3.60
N LEU A 399 23.32 -17.63 -4.70
CA LEU A 399 24.05 -17.06 -5.83
C LEU A 399 24.74 -15.74 -5.44
N ARG A 400 24.02 -14.89 -4.72
CA ARG A 400 24.59 -13.64 -4.19
C ARG A 400 25.84 -13.90 -3.37
N ASP A 401 25.75 -14.82 -2.43
CA ASP A 401 26.84 -15.14 -1.50
C ASP A 401 27.99 -15.86 -2.20
N ALA A 402 27.72 -16.68 -3.23
CA ALA A 402 28.75 -17.31 -4.05
C ALA A 402 29.55 -16.27 -4.87
N VAL A 403 28.93 -15.19 -5.32
CA VAL A 403 29.56 -14.15 -6.15
C VAL A 403 30.35 -13.14 -5.29
N ARG A 404 29.78 -12.67 -4.18
CA ARG A 404 30.38 -11.59 -3.37
C ARG A 404 30.98 -12.01 -2.04
N GLY A 405 30.84 -13.29 -1.63
CA GLY A 405 31.12 -13.77 -0.28
C GLY A 405 29.93 -13.63 0.69
N ARG A 406 29.93 -14.41 1.76
CA ARG A 406 28.92 -14.38 2.80
C ARG A 406 29.09 -13.17 3.71
N PHE A 407 28.02 -12.47 4.02
CA PHE A 407 28.06 -11.31 4.91
C PHE A 407 28.39 -11.66 6.37
N ALA A 408 28.07 -12.88 6.78
CA ALA A 408 28.28 -13.34 8.16
C ALA A 408 29.68 -13.88 8.46
N ASP A 409 30.52 -14.15 7.44
CA ASP A 409 31.82 -14.71 7.64
C ASP A 409 32.90 -13.64 8.00
N ASP A 410 32.54 -12.35 7.89
CA ASP A 410 33.41 -11.21 8.24
C ASP A 410 33.39 -10.85 9.74
N LEU A 411 32.65 -11.61 10.57
CA LEU A 411 32.46 -11.34 12.01
C LEU A 411 33.05 -12.47 12.90
N GLN A 412 33.92 -13.34 12.38
CA GLN A 412 34.65 -14.33 13.18
C GLN A 412 36.13 -14.01 13.27
#